data_4191b7c5d735f31c1fa96872d028502b
#
_entry.id   4191b7c5d735f31c1fa96872d028502b
#
_cell.length_a   1.000
_cell.length_b   1.000
_cell.length_c   1.000
_cell.angle_alpha   90.00
_cell.angle_beta   90.00
_cell.angle_gamma   90.00
#
_symmetry.space_group_name_H-M   'P 1'
#
loop_
_entity.id
_entity.type
_entity.pdbx_description
1 polymer ?
#
loop_
_entity_poly.entity_id
_entity_poly.type
_entity_poly.pdbx_seq_one_letter_code
_entity_poly.pdbx_strand_id
1 'polypeptide(L)'
;SRGSPFHGQSFMVKQLLEELQEDNGGVIDVFHVDARLSKDIDDIASVSLRKLFLLFSYCMRAIFLRISKKATHFYYVPAPGLRSAVYRDWIVMLLCRPFYKKIVYHYQAAGVGDWLETRAYPWERWISHILLGRAALSIVLGDYYREDAAKLSPKKIITIPNCCEDPCSDYEQRVKPSQQLRADKANQEGTFRVLYLSLCYREKGLFDLIEAVALVNNRFKAAGLVKRVQLDVAGKFYLSEEETE
;
A
#
# COMPACT_ATOMS: atom_id res chain seq x y z
N SER A 1 10.47 -11.42 -12.78
CA SER A 1 11.47 -12.19 -12.02
C SER A 1 10.81 -12.81 -10.80
N ARG A 2 10.91 -14.14 -10.64
CA ARG A 2 10.47 -14.88 -9.46
C ARG A 2 11.37 -14.46 -8.28
N GLY A 3 10.82 -13.82 -7.22
CA GLY A 3 11.55 -13.64 -5.97
C GLY A 3 11.41 -12.30 -5.25
N SER A 4 10.32 -11.58 -5.39
CA SER A 4 10.03 -10.44 -4.51
C SER A 4 8.70 -10.69 -3.80
N PRO A 5 8.57 -10.40 -2.49
CA PRO A 5 7.27 -10.46 -1.86
C PRO A 5 6.33 -9.49 -2.59
N PHE A 6 5.37 -10.05 -3.32
CA PHE A 6 4.34 -9.27 -4.00
C PHE A 6 3.38 -8.74 -2.94
N HIS A 7 3.53 -7.50 -2.56
CA HIS A 7 2.50 -6.76 -1.84
C HIS A 7 1.97 -5.62 -2.73
N GLY A 8 0.74 -5.18 -2.50
CA GLY A 8 0.04 -4.23 -3.37
C GLY A 8 0.85 -2.99 -3.74
N GLN A 9 1.59 -2.42 -2.80
CA GLN A 9 2.43 -1.24 -3.04
C GLN A 9 3.54 -1.50 -4.08
N SER A 10 4.25 -2.63 -3.98
CA SER A 10 5.32 -2.96 -4.93
C SER A 10 4.78 -3.27 -6.33
N PHE A 11 3.58 -3.86 -6.41
CA PHE A 11 2.88 -4.09 -7.66
C PHE A 11 2.52 -2.76 -8.35
N MET A 12 1.92 -1.83 -7.61
CA MET A 12 1.53 -0.51 -8.15
C MET A 12 2.73 0.32 -8.62
N VAL A 13 3.84 0.30 -7.86
CA VAL A 13 5.07 0.99 -8.26
C VAL A 13 5.66 0.38 -9.52
N LYS A 14 5.62 -0.96 -9.65
CA LYS A 14 6.09 -1.65 -10.86
C LYS A 14 5.25 -1.27 -12.08
N GLN A 15 3.92 -1.34 -11.96
CA GLN A 15 3.00 -0.98 -13.04
C GLN A 15 3.20 0.48 -13.49
N LEU A 16 3.27 1.41 -12.52
CA LEU A 16 3.53 2.81 -12.84
C LEU A 16 4.87 3.00 -13.57
N LEU A 17 5.91 2.26 -13.19
CA LEU A 17 7.21 2.34 -13.85
C LEU A 17 7.14 1.83 -15.29
N GLU A 18 6.47 0.70 -15.53
CA GLU A 18 6.28 0.11 -16.85
C GLU A 18 5.52 1.08 -17.76
N GLU A 19 4.38 1.61 -17.30
CA GLU A 19 3.59 2.61 -18.03
C GLU A 19 4.39 3.88 -18.37
N LEU A 20 5.13 4.42 -17.39
CA LEU A 20 5.95 5.61 -17.62
C LEU A 20 7.12 5.36 -18.59
N GLN A 21 7.57 4.12 -18.74
CA GLN A 21 8.61 3.75 -19.70
C GLN A 21 8.07 3.49 -21.13
N GLU A 22 6.84 2.96 -21.22
CA GLU A 22 6.21 2.58 -22.49
C GLU A 22 5.49 3.75 -23.17
N ASP A 23 4.74 4.56 -22.38
CA ASP A 23 3.84 5.60 -22.92
C ASP A 23 4.35 7.03 -22.69
N ASN A 24 5.66 7.23 -22.56
CA ASN A 24 6.14 8.57 -22.24
C ASN A 24 6.28 9.51 -23.46
N GLY A 25 6.12 9.02 -24.68
CA GLY A 25 6.28 9.83 -25.90
C GLY A 25 7.63 10.58 -25.97
N GLY A 26 8.62 10.17 -25.18
CA GLY A 26 9.90 10.86 -25.04
C GLY A 26 9.87 12.12 -24.16
N VAL A 27 8.78 12.36 -23.43
CA VAL A 27 8.60 13.57 -22.60
C VAL A 27 9.27 13.44 -21.23
N ILE A 28 9.33 12.23 -20.67
CA ILE A 28 9.84 11.97 -19.32
C ILE A 28 10.85 10.82 -19.34
N ASP A 29 12.09 11.10 -18.94
CA ASP A 29 13.08 10.05 -18.69
C ASP A 29 12.95 9.55 -17.25
N VAL A 30 12.68 8.26 -17.09
CA VAL A 30 12.49 7.62 -15.77
C VAL A 30 13.67 6.72 -15.44
N PHE A 31 14.31 6.99 -14.30
CA PHE A 31 15.43 6.20 -13.76
C PHE A 31 15.00 5.56 -12.44
N HIS A 32 14.91 4.25 -12.42
CA HIS A 32 14.47 3.49 -11.25
C HIS A 32 15.65 3.06 -10.36
N VAL A 33 15.52 3.30 -9.06
CA VAL A 33 16.38 2.74 -8.02
C VAL A 33 15.59 1.67 -7.29
N ASP A 34 15.87 0.40 -7.58
CA ASP A 34 15.20 -0.73 -6.91
C ASP A 34 15.69 -0.88 -5.47
N ALA A 35 14.98 -0.22 -4.56
CA ALA A 35 15.36 -0.09 -3.15
C ALA A 35 14.74 -1.21 -2.29
N ARG A 36 15.14 -2.45 -2.50
CA ARG A 36 14.69 -3.61 -1.70
C ARG A 36 15.50 -3.73 -0.42
N LEU A 37 14.92 -3.35 0.70
CA LEU A 37 15.55 -3.46 2.03
C LEU A 37 15.27 -4.81 2.70
N SER A 38 14.13 -5.42 2.44
CA SER A 38 13.69 -6.70 3.03
C SER A 38 13.63 -7.79 1.96
N LYS A 39 13.99 -9.01 2.34
CA LYS A 39 13.92 -10.18 1.46
C LYS A 39 12.53 -10.83 1.52
N ASP A 40 11.96 -10.89 2.73
CA ASP A 40 10.69 -11.52 3.04
C ASP A 40 9.78 -10.58 3.82
N ILE A 41 8.49 -10.91 3.92
CA ILE A 41 7.49 -10.12 4.64
C ILE A 41 7.86 -10.03 6.13
N ASP A 42 8.33 -11.11 6.71
CA ASP A 42 8.71 -11.20 8.14
C ASP A 42 9.94 -10.34 8.49
N ASP A 43 10.78 -10.01 7.48
CA ASP A 43 11.94 -9.13 7.64
C ASP A 43 11.62 -7.63 7.57
N ILE A 44 10.39 -7.25 7.22
CA ILE A 44 10.02 -5.83 6.98
C ILE A 44 10.20 -4.97 8.23
N ALA A 45 9.84 -5.45 9.41
CA ALA A 45 9.88 -4.69 10.67
C ALA A 45 11.26 -4.66 11.34
N SER A 46 12.21 -5.49 10.91
CA SER A 46 13.51 -5.60 11.55
C SER A 46 14.44 -4.44 11.16
N VAL A 47 15.19 -3.90 12.11
CA VAL A 47 16.26 -2.92 11.88
C VAL A 47 17.60 -3.63 11.97
N SER A 48 18.42 -3.56 10.91
CA SER A 48 19.76 -4.15 10.89
C SER A 48 20.78 -3.21 10.23
N LEU A 49 22.03 -3.32 10.64
CA LEU A 49 23.15 -2.56 10.03
C LEU A 49 23.24 -2.81 8.52
N ARG A 50 22.94 -4.03 8.07
CA ARG A 50 22.87 -4.38 6.65
C ARG A 50 21.82 -3.54 5.92
N LYS A 51 20.61 -3.36 6.50
CA LYS A 51 19.56 -2.53 5.88
C LYS A 51 19.94 -1.07 5.83
N LEU A 52 20.62 -0.57 6.84
CA LEU A 52 21.12 0.80 6.85
C LEU A 52 22.18 1.02 5.76
N PHE A 53 23.12 0.09 5.60
CA PHE A 53 24.10 0.14 4.51
C PHE A 53 23.45 0.07 3.12
N LEU A 54 22.46 -0.81 2.93
CA LEU A 54 21.70 -0.89 1.68
C LEU A 54 20.96 0.43 1.40
N LEU A 55 20.31 1.00 2.41
CA LEU A 55 19.61 2.28 2.29
C LEU A 55 20.57 3.38 1.83
N PHE A 56 21.74 3.45 2.45
CA PHE A 56 22.79 4.41 2.04
C PHE A 56 23.24 4.18 0.59
N SER A 57 23.46 2.94 0.19
CA SER A 57 23.82 2.57 -1.19
C SER A 57 22.76 3.02 -2.20
N TYR A 58 21.48 2.85 -1.88
CA TYR A 58 20.39 3.31 -2.74
C TYR A 58 20.32 4.83 -2.84
N CYS A 59 20.57 5.54 -1.74
CA CYS A 59 20.65 7.00 -1.76
C CYS A 59 21.82 7.47 -2.63
N MET A 60 22.99 6.84 -2.53
CA MET A 60 24.15 7.16 -3.37
C MET A 60 23.87 6.90 -4.84
N ARG A 61 23.16 5.81 -5.17
CA ARG A 61 22.73 5.53 -6.54
C ARG A 61 21.77 6.60 -7.07
N ALA A 62 20.81 7.03 -6.25
CA ALA A 62 19.92 8.13 -6.63
C ALA A 62 20.69 9.43 -6.89
N ILE A 63 21.62 9.80 -6.01
CA ILE A 63 22.47 10.99 -6.17
C ILE A 63 23.34 10.87 -7.44
N PHE A 64 23.91 9.69 -7.72
CA PHE A 64 24.66 9.44 -8.94
C PHE A 64 23.78 9.66 -10.19
N LEU A 65 22.53 9.16 -10.21
CA LEU A 65 21.60 9.39 -11.31
C LEU A 65 21.23 10.87 -11.46
N ARG A 66 21.14 11.61 -10.35
CA ARG A 66 20.96 13.07 -10.39
C ARG A 66 22.10 13.77 -11.13
N ILE A 67 23.33 13.35 -10.89
CA ILE A 67 24.53 13.98 -11.46
C ILE A 67 24.74 13.52 -12.91
N SER A 68 24.75 12.20 -13.13
CA SER A 68 25.10 11.60 -14.44
C SER A 68 24.00 11.77 -15.49
N LYS A 69 22.73 11.64 -15.07
CA LYS A 69 21.56 11.69 -15.97
C LYS A 69 20.80 13.03 -15.87
N LYS A 70 21.26 13.96 -15.03
CA LYS A 70 20.62 15.26 -14.79
C LYS A 70 19.16 15.16 -14.35
N ALA A 71 18.78 14.07 -13.66
CA ALA A 71 17.42 13.87 -13.15
C ALA A 71 17.04 15.04 -12.21
N THR A 72 15.94 15.72 -12.46
CA THR A 72 15.56 16.95 -11.75
C THR A 72 14.53 16.71 -10.65
N HIS A 73 13.74 15.66 -10.79
CA HIS A 73 12.68 15.31 -9.85
C HIS A 73 13.08 14.05 -9.07
N PHE A 74 12.78 14.05 -7.79
CA PHE A 74 12.90 12.85 -6.94
C PHE A 74 11.49 12.37 -6.59
N TYR A 75 11.09 11.28 -7.25
CA TYR A 75 9.83 10.62 -6.96
C TYR A 75 10.05 9.59 -5.86
N TYR A 76 9.27 9.69 -4.78
CA TYR A 76 9.43 8.87 -3.60
C TYR A 76 8.07 8.42 -3.06
N VAL A 77 7.99 7.17 -2.64
CA VAL A 77 6.83 6.61 -1.97
C VAL A 77 7.10 6.57 -0.47
N PRO A 78 6.52 7.50 0.30
CA PRO A 78 6.73 7.56 1.75
C PRO A 78 6.14 6.33 2.45
N ALA A 79 6.70 6.02 3.60
CA ALA A 79 6.17 4.98 4.47
C ALA A 79 4.84 5.40 5.12
N PRO A 80 4.02 4.45 5.57
CA PRO A 80 2.92 4.73 6.47
C PRO A 80 3.44 5.30 7.81
N GLY A 81 2.56 5.88 8.63
CA GLY A 81 2.87 6.55 9.89
C GLY A 81 3.39 5.65 11.01
N LEU A 82 4.42 4.86 10.71
CA LEU A 82 5.15 4.04 11.68
C LEU A 82 6.50 4.69 11.98
N ARG A 83 6.83 4.86 13.25
CA ARG A 83 8.02 5.60 13.71
C ARG A 83 9.31 5.16 13.03
N SER A 84 9.61 3.86 13.03
CA SER A 84 10.80 3.31 12.37
C SER A 84 10.85 3.57 10.86
N ALA A 85 9.70 3.53 10.22
CA ALA A 85 9.58 3.78 8.79
C ALA A 85 9.75 5.28 8.45
N VAL A 86 9.21 6.17 9.28
CA VAL A 86 9.42 7.62 9.15
C VAL A 86 10.90 7.98 9.35
N TYR A 87 11.59 7.36 10.30
CA TYR A 87 13.03 7.58 10.49
C TYR A 87 13.86 7.15 9.28
N ARG A 88 13.49 6.05 8.63
CA ARG A 88 14.06 5.64 7.35
C ARG A 88 13.86 6.74 6.30
N ASP A 89 12.67 7.30 6.20
CA ASP A 89 12.34 8.33 5.22
C ASP A 89 13.11 9.64 5.51
N TRP A 90 13.38 9.95 6.78
CA TRP A 90 14.26 11.08 7.15
C TRP A 90 15.67 10.87 6.61
N ILE A 91 16.25 9.67 6.75
CA ILE A 91 17.59 9.37 6.23
C ILE A 91 17.61 9.56 4.71
N VAL A 92 16.63 9.03 4.00
CA VAL A 92 16.53 9.20 2.54
C VAL A 92 16.46 10.68 2.16
N MET A 93 15.60 11.44 2.83
CA MET A 93 15.43 12.86 2.52
C MET A 93 16.64 13.71 2.94
N LEU A 94 17.26 13.41 4.07
CA LEU A 94 18.49 14.08 4.49
C LEU A 94 19.60 13.94 3.44
N LEU A 95 19.74 12.74 2.86
CA LEU A 95 20.78 12.47 1.87
C LEU A 95 20.41 12.95 0.47
N CYS A 96 19.18 12.70 0.01
CA CYS A 96 18.79 12.94 -1.38
C CYS A 96 18.27 14.36 -1.64
N ARG A 97 17.51 14.94 -0.70
CA ARG A 97 16.84 16.23 -0.90
C ARG A 97 17.77 17.41 -1.27
N PRO A 98 19.00 17.53 -0.75
CA PRO A 98 19.91 18.60 -1.15
C PRO A 98 20.27 18.61 -2.64
N PHE A 99 20.19 17.45 -3.28
CA PHE A 99 20.55 17.29 -4.70
C PHE A 99 19.38 17.47 -5.66
N TYR A 100 18.15 17.32 -5.18
CA TYR A 100 16.96 17.38 -6.04
C TYR A 100 16.14 18.64 -5.81
N LYS A 101 15.83 19.36 -6.88
CA LYS A 101 15.06 20.61 -6.81
C LYS A 101 13.58 20.39 -6.54
N LYS A 102 13.03 19.26 -6.97
CA LYS A 102 11.61 18.93 -6.86
C LYS A 102 11.43 17.55 -6.27
N ILE A 103 10.77 17.48 -5.13
CA ILE A 103 10.37 16.23 -4.48
C ILE A 103 8.90 16.00 -4.80
N VAL A 104 8.60 14.80 -5.27
CA VAL A 104 7.26 14.30 -5.52
C VAL A 104 7.01 13.12 -4.60
N TYR A 105 6.03 13.24 -3.71
CA TYR A 105 5.57 12.12 -2.90
C TYR A 105 4.36 11.47 -3.55
N HIS A 106 4.33 10.14 -3.57
CA HIS A 106 3.14 9.37 -3.91
C HIS A 106 2.78 8.47 -2.73
N TYR A 107 1.77 8.87 -1.98
CA TYR A 107 1.33 8.15 -0.80
C TYR A 107 0.51 6.93 -1.21
N GLN A 108 1.04 5.74 -0.96
CA GLN A 108 0.34 4.46 -1.15
C GLN A 108 -0.38 3.99 0.11
N ALA A 109 -0.16 4.67 1.23
CA ALA A 109 -0.84 4.49 2.51
C ALA A 109 -0.96 5.83 3.22
N ALA A 110 -1.98 5.96 4.05
CA ALA A 110 -2.16 7.09 4.96
C ALA A 110 -1.45 6.88 6.29
N GLY A 111 -1.49 7.89 7.14
CA GLY A 111 -1.14 7.81 8.54
C GLY A 111 0.12 8.57 8.95
N VAL A 112 0.86 9.17 8.02
CA VAL A 112 2.02 10.02 8.38
C VAL A 112 1.56 11.29 9.07
N GLY A 113 0.53 11.95 8.55
CA GLY A 113 -0.04 13.15 9.15
C GLY A 113 -0.70 12.87 10.50
N ASP A 114 -1.50 11.80 10.59
CA ASP A 114 -2.07 11.36 11.85
C ASP A 114 -0.98 11.03 12.89
N TRP A 115 0.06 10.31 12.48
CA TRP A 115 1.19 10.01 13.36
C TRP A 115 1.89 11.28 13.87
N LEU A 116 2.07 12.26 12.98
CA LEU A 116 2.65 13.56 13.37
C LEU A 116 1.82 14.26 14.43
N GLU A 117 0.49 14.22 14.35
CA GLU A 117 -0.39 14.89 15.29
C GLU A 117 -0.56 14.15 16.62
N THR A 118 -0.70 12.82 16.56
CA THR A 118 -1.16 12.02 17.71
C THR A 118 -0.03 11.31 18.45
N ARG A 119 1.04 10.89 17.74
CA ARG A 119 2.05 9.98 18.29
C ARG A 119 3.49 10.48 18.24
N ALA A 120 3.76 11.50 17.44
CA ALA A 120 5.10 12.05 17.29
C ALA A 120 5.45 13.00 18.43
N TYR A 121 6.67 12.92 18.93
CA TYR A 121 7.23 13.89 19.85
C TYR A 121 7.45 15.26 19.18
N PRO A 122 7.53 16.37 19.93
CA PRO A 122 7.75 17.71 19.32
C PRO A 122 8.98 17.79 18.42
N TRP A 123 10.09 17.16 18.81
CA TRP A 123 11.31 17.13 18.02
C TRP A 123 11.17 16.28 16.73
N GLU A 124 10.38 15.19 16.79
CA GLU A 124 10.08 14.38 15.61
C GLU A 124 9.22 15.14 14.59
N ARG A 125 8.24 15.91 15.08
CA ARG A 125 7.44 16.80 14.22
C ARG A 125 8.34 17.83 13.53
N TRP A 126 9.20 18.47 14.29
CA TRP A 126 10.12 19.49 13.76
C TRP A 126 11.04 18.91 12.68
N ILE A 127 11.70 17.77 12.93
CA ILE A 127 12.54 17.09 11.93
C ILE A 127 11.71 16.67 10.70
N SER A 128 10.52 16.11 10.91
CA SER A 128 9.65 15.72 9.80
C SER A 128 9.28 16.90 8.92
N HIS A 129 8.94 18.04 9.49
CA HIS A 129 8.64 19.24 8.70
C HIS A 129 9.84 19.75 7.92
N ILE A 130 11.05 19.65 8.46
CA ILE A 130 12.27 20.02 7.76
C ILE A 130 12.58 19.07 6.61
N LEU A 131 12.57 17.77 6.88
CA LEU A 131 13.04 16.76 5.94
C LEU A 131 11.96 16.33 4.94
N LEU A 132 10.70 16.13 5.40
CA LEU A 132 9.62 15.66 4.56
C LEU A 132 8.67 16.77 4.09
N GLY A 133 8.65 17.91 4.78
CA GLY A 133 7.75 19.01 4.46
C GLY A 133 8.05 19.69 3.11
N ARG A 134 7.07 20.47 2.63
CA ARG A 134 7.22 21.35 1.44
C ARG A 134 7.60 20.59 0.16
N ALA A 135 7.10 19.41 -0.05
CA ALA A 135 7.24 18.71 -1.33
C ALA A 135 6.66 19.57 -2.47
N ALA A 136 7.21 19.43 -3.67
CA ALA A 136 6.69 20.12 -4.85
C ALA A 136 5.30 19.61 -5.21
N LEU A 137 5.07 18.31 -5.02
CA LEU A 137 3.80 17.63 -5.28
C LEU A 137 3.62 16.47 -4.29
N SER A 138 2.41 16.32 -3.79
CA SER A 138 1.94 15.12 -3.09
C SER A 138 0.80 14.50 -3.89
N ILE A 139 0.96 13.25 -4.27
CA ILE A 139 -0.04 12.42 -4.93
C ILE A 139 -0.67 11.53 -3.87
N VAL A 140 -1.99 11.51 -3.79
CA VAL A 140 -2.75 10.68 -2.85
C VAL A 140 -3.76 9.81 -3.60
N LEU A 141 -4.14 8.67 -3.03
CA LEU A 141 -5.01 7.69 -3.69
C LEU A 141 -6.50 8.07 -3.65
N GLY A 142 -6.88 8.95 -2.74
CA GLY A 142 -8.27 9.39 -2.59
C GLY A 142 -8.34 10.68 -1.78
N ASP A 143 -9.46 11.36 -1.85
CA ASP A 143 -9.63 12.66 -1.18
C ASP A 143 -9.53 12.57 0.35
N TYR A 144 -9.91 11.43 0.93
CA TYR A 144 -9.72 11.16 2.36
C TYR A 144 -8.26 11.29 2.82
N TYR A 145 -7.29 10.99 1.95
CA TYR A 145 -5.86 11.09 2.29
C TYR A 145 -5.27 12.49 2.11
N ARG A 146 -6.03 13.45 1.58
CA ARG A 146 -5.53 14.82 1.34
C ARG A 146 -5.19 15.54 2.64
N GLU A 147 -6.00 15.38 3.67
CA GLU A 147 -5.77 15.99 4.98
C GLU A 147 -4.48 15.47 5.62
N ASP A 148 -4.25 14.17 5.57
CA ASP A 148 -3.03 13.53 6.07
C ASP A 148 -1.78 14.08 5.35
N ALA A 149 -1.80 14.14 4.03
CA ALA A 149 -0.69 14.70 3.24
C ALA A 149 -0.48 16.20 3.47
N ALA A 150 -1.55 16.95 3.74
CA ALA A 150 -1.50 18.41 3.97
C ALA A 150 -0.70 18.78 5.23
N LYS A 151 -0.60 17.87 6.22
CA LYS A 151 0.18 18.09 7.45
C LYS A 151 1.66 18.36 7.19
N LEU A 152 2.21 17.90 6.06
CA LEU A 152 3.58 18.18 5.62
C LEU A 152 3.68 19.40 4.71
N SER A 153 2.61 20.18 4.55
CA SER A 153 2.55 21.45 3.81
C SER A 153 3.15 21.38 2.39
N PRO A 154 2.76 20.42 1.53
CA PRO A 154 3.23 20.36 0.15
C PRO A 154 2.73 21.57 -0.65
N LYS A 155 3.42 21.91 -1.74
CA LYS A 155 3.01 23.03 -2.62
C LYS A 155 1.72 22.71 -3.39
N LYS A 156 1.50 21.45 -3.74
CA LYS A 156 0.31 20.97 -4.44
C LYS A 156 -0.04 19.54 -3.98
N ILE A 157 -1.33 19.25 -3.88
CA ILE A 157 -1.85 17.90 -3.65
C ILE A 157 -2.78 17.56 -4.81
N ILE A 158 -2.60 16.39 -5.39
CA ILE A 158 -3.49 15.82 -6.40
C ILE A 158 -3.96 14.44 -5.98
N THR A 159 -5.15 14.08 -6.37
CA THR A 159 -5.72 12.75 -6.14
C THR A 159 -5.58 11.94 -7.43
N ILE A 160 -4.85 10.82 -7.35
CA ILE A 160 -4.73 9.84 -8.43
C ILE A 160 -4.95 8.47 -7.79
N PRO A 161 -6.11 7.83 -8.01
CA PRO A 161 -6.37 6.50 -7.48
C PRO A 161 -5.47 5.46 -8.15
N ASN A 162 -5.20 4.38 -7.42
CA ASN A 162 -4.57 3.22 -8.03
C ASN A 162 -5.51 2.63 -9.09
N CYS A 163 -4.94 2.24 -10.22
CA CYS A 163 -5.63 1.54 -11.28
C CYS A 163 -4.85 0.30 -11.69
N CYS A 164 -5.51 -0.64 -12.28
CA CYS A 164 -4.91 -1.80 -12.94
C CYS A 164 -5.68 -2.06 -14.24
N GLU A 165 -5.05 -2.73 -15.17
CA GLU A 165 -5.76 -3.26 -16.32
C GLU A 165 -6.93 -4.14 -15.85
N ASP A 166 -8.01 -4.14 -16.62
CA ASP A 166 -9.13 -5.01 -16.36
C ASP A 166 -8.70 -6.49 -16.52
N PRO A 167 -8.59 -7.27 -15.43
CA PRO A 167 -8.16 -8.65 -15.52
C PRO A 167 -9.20 -9.57 -16.16
N CYS A 168 -10.38 -9.04 -16.49
CA CYS A 168 -11.51 -9.81 -16.98
C CYS A 168 -12.30 -9.03 -18.05
N SER A 169 -11.66 -8.69 -19.16
CA SER A 169 -12.28 -7.98 -20.29
C SER A 169 -13.49 -8.72 -20.89
N ASP A 170 -13.57 -10.03 -20.65
CA ASP A 170 -14.67 -10.92 -21.06
C ASP A 170 -15.71 -11.18 -19.94
N TYR A 171 -15.77 -10.27 -18.94
CA TYR A 171 -16.66 -10.41 -17.77
C TYR A 171 -18.12 -10.65 -18.15
N GLU A 172 -18.66 -9.85 -19.06
CA GLU A 172 -20.07 -9.92 -19.47
C GLU A 172 -20.42 -11.26 -20.14
N GLN A 173 -19.49 -11.81 -20.93
CA GLN A 173 -19.70 -13.03 -21.69
C GLN A 173 -19.40 -14.29 -20.87
N ARG A 174 -18.37 -14.29 -20.05
CA ARG A 174 -17.86 -15.49 -19.37
C ARG A 174 -18.22 -15.53 -17.89
N VAL A 175 -18.02 -14.44 -17.16
CA VAL A 175 -18.14 -14.45 -15.70
C VAL A 175 -19.57 -14.20 -15.26
N LYS A 176 -20.24 -13.22 -15.80
CA LYS A 176 -21.60 -12.81 -15.42
C LYS A 176 -22.63 -13.94 -15.52
N PRO A 177 -22.70 -14.74 -16.62
CA PRO A 177 -23.61 -15.88 -16.69
C PRO A 177 -23.35 -16.94 -15.60
N SER A 178 -22.06 -17.21 -15.32
CA SER A 178 -21.69 -18.17 -14.28
C SER A 178 -21.95 -17.65 -12.86
N GLN A 179 -21.92 -16.34 -12.64
CA GLN A 179 -22.33 -15.73 -11.37
C GLN A 179 -23.84 -15.87 -11.16
N GLN A 180 -24.64 -15.62 -12.19
CA GLN A 180 -26.09 -15.77 -12.11
C GLN A 180 -26.48 -17.21 -11.75
N LEU A 181 -25.90 -18.19 -12.45
CA LEU A 181 -26.15 -19.62 -12.14
C LEU A 181 -25.77 -19.99 -10.71
N ARG A 182 -24.64 -19.44 -10.19
CA ARG A 182 -24.23 -19.65 -8.79
C ARG A 182 -25.19 -19.00 -7.81
N ALA A 183 -25.66 -17.77 -8.11
CA ALA A 183 -26.65 -17.08 -7.27
C ALA A 183 -27.97 -17.84 -7.21
N ASP A 184 -28.48 -18.34 -8.35
CA ASP A 184 -29.71 -19.13 -8.42
C ASP A 184 -29.58 -20.43 -7.64
N LYS A 185 -28.46 -21.14 -7.77
CA LYS A 185 -28.15 -22.34 -7.00
C LYS A 185 -28.07 -22.05 -5.49
N ALA A 186 -27.37 -20.99 -5.09
CA ALA A 186 -27.27 -20.58 -3.69
C ALA A 186 -28.63 -20.24 -3.09
N ASN A 187 -29.50 -19.59 -3.86
CA ASN A 187 -30.87 -19.29 -3.44
C ASN A 187 -31.71 -20.58 -3.24
N GLN A 188 -31.54 -21.56 -4.11
CA GLN A 188 -32.25 -22.87 -3.99
C GLN A 188 -31.73 -23.67 -2.80
N GLU A 189 -30.40 -23.71 -2.61
CA GLU A 189 -29.79 -24.47 -1.51
C GLU A 189 -29.83 -23.71 -0.17
N GLY A 190 -30.23 -22.45 -0.16
CA GLY A 190 -30.25 -21.60 1.05
C GLY A 190 -28.88 -21.30 1.62
N THR A 191 -27.80 -21.51 0.85
CA THR A 191 -26.41 -21.29 1.29
C THR A 191 -25.82 -20.10 0.57
N PHE A 192 -25.41 -19.06 1.34
CA PHE A 192 -24.69 -17.90 0.85
C PHE A 192 -23.19 -18.06 1.13
N ARG A 193 -22.36 -17.98 0.10
CA ARG A 193 -20.91 -18.06 0.25
C ARG A 193 -20.30 -16.65 0.26
N VAL A 194 -19.51 -16.38 1.27
CA VAL A 194 -18.72 -15.14 1.44
C VAL A 194 -17.25 -15.51 1.33
N LEU A 195 -16.51 -14.80 0.48
CA LEU A 195 -15.06 -14.95 0.36
C LEU A 195 -14.35 -13.82 1.11
N TYR A 196 -13.51 -14.19 2.06
CA TYR A 196 -12.49 -13.30 2.59
C TYR A 196 -11.20 -13.50 1.81
N LEU A 197 -10.66 -12.44 1.22
CA LEU A 197 -9.42 -12.47 0.43
C LEU A 197 -8.48 -11.35 0.90
N SER A 198 -7.65 -11.65 1.89
CA SER A 198 -6.64 -10.73 2.43
C SER A 198 -5.64 -11.49 3.31
N LEU A 199 -4.61 -10.78 3.81
CA LEU A 199 -3.83 -11.30 4.94
C LEU A 199 -4.74 -11.50 6.15
N CYS A 200 -4.60 -12.66 6.80
CA CYS A 200 -5.45 -13.08 7.92
C CYS A 200 -4.88 -12.52 9.22
N TYR A 201 -5.30 -11.33 9.62
CA TYR A 201 -4.99 -10.76 10.92
C TYR A 201 -6.07 -9.76 11.34
N ARG A 202 -6.06 -9.38 12.63
CA ARG A 202 -7.15 -8.65 13.30
C ARG A 202 -7.49 -7.34 12.61
N GLU A 203 -6.51 -6.53 12.25
CA GLU A 203 -6.72 -5.21 11.63
C GLU A 203 -7.29 -5.29 10.20
N LYS A 204 -7.30 -6.46 9.58
CA LYS A 204 -7.97 -6.70 8.29
C LYS A 204 -9.41 -7.19 8.45
N GLY A 205 -9.91 -7.27 9.69
CA GLY A 205 -11.30 -7.57 9.99
C GLY A 205 -11.68 -9.03 9.81
N LEU A 206 -10.73 -9.98 9.82
CA LEU A 206 -11.05 -11.40 9.69
C LEU A 206 -11.95 -11.86 10.84
N PHE A 207 -11.59 -11.54 12.06
CA PHE A 207 -12.31 -11.96 13.25
C PHE A 207 -13.68 -11.29 13.34
N ASP A 208 -13.79 -10.01 13.00
CA ASP A 208 -15.08 -9.30 12.91
C ASP A 208 -16.01 -9.98 11.89
N LEU A 209 -15.45 -10.45 10.75
CA LEU A 209 -16.21 -11.17 9.75
C LEU A 209 -16.67 -12.56 10.24
N ILE A 210 -15.81 -13.28 10.96
CA ILE A 210 -16.17 -14.58 11.58
C ILE A 210 -17.33 -14.38 12.56
N GLU A 211 -17.24 -13.40 13.45
CA GLU A 211 -18.31 -13.07 14.40
C GLU A 211 -19.60 -12.66 13.69
N ALA A 212 -19.52 -11.84 12.66
CA ALA A 212 -20.68 -11.42 11.87
C ALA A 212 -21.38 -12.63 11.21
N VAL A 213 -20.61 -13.55 10.62
CA VAL A 213 -21.16 -14.76 10.01
C VAL A 213 -21.83 -15.66 11.05
N ALA A 214 -21.20 -15.83 12.22
CA ALA A 214 -21.79 -16.59 13.32
C ALA A 214 -23.11 -15.97 13.81
N LEU A 215 -23.13 -14.64 13.96
CA LEU A 215 -24.34 -13.91 14.37
C LEU A 215 -25.49 -14.08 13.35
N VAL A 216 -25.19 -13.94 12.06
CA VAL A 216 -26.22 -14.13 11.00
C VAL A 216 -26.77 -15.57 11.00
N ASN A 217 -25.89 -16.56 11.09
CA ASN A 217 -26.31 -17.96 11.14
C ASN A 217 -27.18 -18.26 12.37
N ASN A 218 -26.85 -17.70 13.53
CA ASN A 218 -27.68 -17.83 14.74
C ASN A 218 -29.06 -17.16 14.56
N ARG A 219 -29.12 -16.00 13.90
CA ARG A 219 -30.40 -15.33 13.58
C ARG A 219 -31.25 -16.17 12.62
N PHE A 220 -30.66 -16.75 11.58
CA PHE A 220 -31.39 -17.66 10.68
C PHE A 220 -31.97 -18.88 11.42
N LYS A 221 -31.17 -19.49 12.29
CA LYS A 221 -31.60 -20.59 13.14
C LYS A 221 -32.76 -20.20 14.07
N ALA A 222 -32.66 -19.06 14.74
CA ALA A 222 -33.69 -18.54 15.63
C ALA A 222 -35.00 -18.20 14.90
N ALA A 223 -34.93 -17.79 13.64
CA ALA A 223 -36.06 -17.51 12.77
C ALA A 223 -36.64 -18.78 12.08
N GLY A 224 -36.10 -19.97 12.36
CA GLY A 224 -36.54 -21.24 11.72
C GLY A 224 -36.21 -21.31 10.21
N LEU A 225 -35.30 -20.49 9.73
CA LEU A 225 -34.89 -20.46 8.32
C LEU A 225 -33.83 -21.53 8.04
N VAL A 226 -34.03 -22.30 6.96
CA VAL A 226 -33.02 -23.25 6.44
C VAL A 226 -32.03 -22.51 5.55
N LYS A 227 -31.48 -21.42 6.08
CA LYS A 227 -30.47 -20.58 5.40
C LYS A 227 -29.20 -20.54 6.20
N ARG A 228 -28.07 -20.46 5.51
CA ARG A 228 -26.75 -20.30 6.16
C ARG A 228 -25.79 -19.44 5.35
N VAL A 229 -24.89 -18.79 6.02
CA VAL A 229 -23.72 -18.16 5.44
C VAL A 229 -22.52 -19.07 5.65
N GLN A 230 -21.80 -19.37 4.59
CA GLN A 230 -20.53 -20.09 4.62
C GLN A 230 -19.42 -19.08 4.32
N LEU A 231 -18.42 -19.03 5.19
CA LEU A 231 -17.22 -18.21 5.00
C LEU A 231 -16.09 -19.08 4.42
N ASP A 232 -15.57 -18.65 3.28
CA ASP A 232 -14.36 -19.21 2.68
C ASP A 232 -13.23 -18.19 2.92
N VAL A 233 -12.14 -18.61 3.55
CA VAL A 233 -11.00 -17.74 3.86
C VAL A 233 -9.85 -18.09 2.93
N ALA A 234 -9.38 -17.11 2.16
CA ALA A 234 -8.22 -17.22 1.29
C ALA A 234 -7.20 -16.15 1.68
N GLY A 235 -6.17 -16.56 2.41
CA GLY A 235 -5.10 -15.68 2.88
C GLY A 235 -4.05 -16.42 3.69
N LYS A 236 -2.98 -15.70 4.05
CA LYS A 236 -1.93 -16.21 4.94
C LYS A 236 -2.07 -15.50 6.28
N PHE A 237 -1.98 -16.25 7.37
CA PHE A 237 -1.84 -15.66 8.70
C PHE A 237 -0.48 -14.96 8.82
N TYR A 238 -0.50 -13.77 9.40
CA TYR A 238 0.69 -12.95 9.57
C TYR A 238 1.42 -13.29 10.87
N LEU A 239 0.66 -13.59 11.92
CA LEU A 239 1.16 -14.00 13.23
C LEU A 239 0.64 -15.42 13.52
N SER A 240 1.54 -16.30 13.95
CA SER A 240 1.19 -17.69 14.30
C SER A 240 0.21 -17.79 15.47
N GLU A 241 0.15 -16.77 16.32
CA GLU A 241 -0.79 -16.68 17.44
C GLU A 241 -2.24 -16.49 16.96
N GLU A 242 -2.44 -15.79 15.85
CA GLU A 242 -3.77 -15.55 15.27
C GLU A 242 -4.32 -16.77 14.50
N GLU A 243 -3.47 -17.74 14.13
CA GLU A 243 -3.87 -18.96 13.47
C GLU A 243 -4.59 -19.93 14.42
N THR A 244 -4.37 -19.78 15.72
CA THR A 244 -4.92 -20.65 16.77
C THR A 244 -6.18 -20.09 17.44
N GLU A 245 -6.55 -18.86 17.18
CA GLU A 245 -7.78 -18.21 17.66
C GLU A 245 -8.98 -18.57 16.77
#